data_96bd8b8c236b4347ea37a266c0352c20
#
_entry.id   96bd8b8c236b4347ea37a266c0352c20
#
_cell.length_a   1.000
_cell.length_b   1.000
_cell.length_c   1.000
_cell.angle_alpha   90.00
_cell.angle_beta   90.00
_cell.angle_gamma   90.00
#
_symmetry.space_group_name_H-M   'P 1'
#
loop_
_entity.id
_entity.type
_entity.pdbx_description
1 polymer ?
#
loop_
_entity_poly.entity_id
_entity_poly.type
_entity_poly.pdbx_seq_one_letter_code
_entity_poly.pdbx_strand_id
1 'polypeptide(L)'
;MRHARGRRGFTLIELMISLLVLAILAALATPSFADFFERNRVRGAADDVVSLISNARAEAVKNDLDVSIAMRGTGTSWCLGANAAAATSGGAPAGGALPCDCADASACQVGGQRLVVASGDYRDVSVRTALASDLFFDSTLGALAPLGSHVLTLTSPRGKYDVSVQVGALGQARLCTPAGKPPMSEMPSC
;
A
#
# COMPACT_ATOMS: atom_id res chain seq x y z
N MET A 1 -24.78 63.04 4.24
CA MET A 1 -23.32 63.17 4.11
C MET A 1 -22.72 61.77 4.12
N ARG A 2 -22.22 61.28 2.99
CA ARG A 2 -21.61 59.94 2.89
C ARG A 2 -20.09 60.06 3.16
N HIS A 3 -19.63 59.50 4.26
CA HIS A 3 -18.18 59.39 4.53
C HIS A 3 -17.56 58.43 3.54
N ALA A 4 -16.76 58.92 2.62
CA ALA A 4 -15.90 58.12 1.77
C ALA A 4 -14.81 57.50 2.66
N ARG A 5 -14.90 56.18 2.93
CA ARG A 5 -13.81 55.41 3.56
C ARG A 5 -12.63 55.40 2.59
N GLY A 6 -11.60 56.16 2.92
CA GLY A 6 -10.34 56.15 2.18
C GLY A 6 -9.78 54.72 2.11
N ARG A 7 -9.60 54.19 0.89
CA ARG A 7 -8.89 52.93 0.64
C ARG A 7 -7.41 53.15 0.97
N ARG A 8 -6.95 52.58 2.06
CA ARG A 8 -5.52 52.54 2.37
C ARG A 8 -4.86 51.57 1.42
N GLY A 9 -3.97 52.01 0.57
CA GLY A 9 -3.13 51.16 -0.27
C GLY A 9 -1.97 50.56 0.54
N PHE A 10 -1.51 49.41 0.15
CA PHE A 10 -0.30 48.81 0.72
C PHE A 10 0.94 49.59 0.30
N THR A 11 1.88 49.77 1.22
CA THR A 11 3.18 50.38 0.90
C THR A 11 4.12 49.31 0.29
N LEU A 12 5.03 49.73 -0.56
CA LEU A 12 6.02 48.81 -1.19
C LEU A 12 6.87 48.09 -0.12
N ILE A 13 7.22 48.78 0.96
CA ILE A 13 8.00 48.22 2.07
C ILE A 13 7.21 47.15 2.81
N GLU A 14 5.91 47.30 3.01
CA GLU A 14 5.04 46.35 3.66
C GLU A 14 4.91 45.08 2.84
N LEU A 15 4.83 45.17 1.51
CA LEU A 15 4.86 44.05 0.60
C LEU A 15 6.20 43.28 0.69
N MET A 16 7.33 44.02 0.70
CA MET A 16 8.66 43.38 0.81
C MET A 16 8.84 42.62 2.13
N ILE A 17 8.41 43.19 3.24
CA ILE A 17 8.49 42.55 4.56
C ILE A 17 7.59 41.33 4.58
N SER A 18 6.38 41.41 4.05
CA SER A 18 5.42 40.29 3.99
C SER A 18 5.98 39.13 3.16
N LEU A 19 6.58 39.40 2.02
CA LEU A 19 7.23 38.37 1.19
C LEU A 19 8.44 37.74 1.88
N LEU A 20 9.25 38.53 2.60
CA LEU A 20 10.40 38.01 3.36
C LEU A 20 9.94 37.03 4.45
N VAL A 21 8.92 37.42 5.24
CA VAL A 21 8.36 36.57 6.28
C VAL A 21 7.77 35.28 5.68
N LEU A 22 7.02 35.40 4.59
CA LEU A 22 6.45 34.26 3.89
C LEU A 22 7.54 33.28 3.40
N ALA A 23 8.64 33.81 2.84
CA ALA A 23 9.74 32.99 2.36
C ALA A 23 10.43 32.22 3.51
N ILE A 24 10.63 32.87 4.66
CA ILE A 24 11.18 32.19 5.86
C ILE A 24 10.24 31.08 6.34
N LEU A 25 8.94 31.35 6.45
CA LEU A 25 7.96 30.36 6.89
C LEU A 25 7.88 29.17 5.91
N ALA A 26 7.90 29.42 4.60
CA ALA A 26 7.92 28.40 3.58
C ALA A 26 9.18 27.51 3.67
N ALA A 27 10.34 28.09 3.90
CA ALA A 27 11.59 27.35 4.06
C ALA A 27 11.57 26.41 5.28
N LEU A 28 10.98 26.83 6.38
CA LEU A 28 10.84 26.00 7.58
C LEU A 28 9.78 24.90 7.45
N ALA A 29 8.74 25.12 6.64
CA ALA A 29 7.66 24.15 6.42
C ALA A 29 8.07 22.99 5.50
N THR A 30 8.99 23.20 4.56
CA THR A 30 9.38 22.23 3.52
C THR A 30 9.77 20.84 4.06
N PRO A 31 10.65 20.71 5.09
CA PRO A 31 11.07 19.38 5.58
C PRO A 31 9.92 18.58 6.22
N SER A 32 8.99 19.27 6.88
CA SER A 32 7.83 18.63 7.51
C SER A 32 6.86 18.04 6.49
N PHE A 33 6.64 18.75 5.38
CA PHE A 33 5.80 18.26 4.28
C PHE A 33 6.42 17.04 3.58
N ALA A 34 7.72 17.03 3.40
CA ALA A 34 8.41 15.90 2.78
C ALA A 34 8.22 14.60 3.59
N ASP A 35 8.37 14.66 4.93
CA ASP A 35 8.15 13.53 5.82
C ASP A 35 6.68 13.07 5.83
N PHE A 36 5.74 14.00 5.77
CA PHE A 36 4.31 13.69 5.68
C PHE A 36 3.98 12.93 4.39
N PHE A 37 4.47 13.38 3.24
CA PHE A 37 4.24 12.69 1.96
C PHE A 37 4.88 11.31 1.91
N GLU A 38 6.08 11.12 2.50
CA GLU A 38 6.69 9.80 2.58
C GLU A 38 5.86 8.81 3.39
N ARG A 39 5.41 9.22 4.57
CA ARG A 39 4.56 8.38 5.42
C ARG A 39 3.26 8.00 4.72
N ASN A 40 2.58 8.97 4.13
CA ASN A 40 1.31 8.71 3.45
C ASN A 40 1.49 7.80 2.23
N ARG A 41 2.58 7.92 1.50
CA ARG A 41 2.85 7.10 0.32
C ARG A 41 3.09 5.63 0.68
N VAL A 42 3.96 5.34 1.64
CA VAL A 42 4.22 3.95 2.05
C VAL A 42 3.01 3.35 2.76
N ARG A 43 2.26 4.15 3.53
CA ARG A 43 1.01 3.71 4.16
C ARG A 43 -0.05 3.39 3.11
N GLY A 44 -0.28 4.27 2.14
CA GLY A 44 -1.23 4.03 1.05
C GLY A 44 -0.94 2.74 0.29
N ALA A 45 0.34 2.50 -0.06
CA ALA A 45 0.74 1.24 -0.68
C ALA A 45 0.41 0.02 0.19
N ALA A 46 0.64 0.10 1.50
CA ALA A 46 0.36 -0.98 2.42
C ALA A 46 -1.15 -1.20 2.64
N ASP A 47 -1.94 -0.11 2.71
CA ASP A 47 -3.40 -0.18 2.82
C ASP A 47 -4.01 -0.84 1.57
N ASP A 48 -3.50 -0.54 0.38
CA ASP A 48 -3.97 -1.18 -0.86
C ASP A 48 -3.57 -2.66 -0.94
N VAL A 49 -2.39 -3.03 -0.43
CA VAL A 49 -2.01 -4.45 -0.29
C VAL A 49 -2.97 -5.19 0.65
N VAL A 50 -3.32 -4.60 1.81
CA VAL A 50 -4.31 -5.20 2.72
C VAL A 50 -5.67 -5.32 2.06
N SER A 51 -6.08 -4.31 1.31
CA SER A 51 -7.35 -4.30 0.57
C SER A 51 -7.36 -5.39 -0.51
N LEU A 52 -6.27 -5.55 -1.27
CA LEU A 52 -6.13 -6.62 -2.26
C LEU A 52 -6.26 -8.00 -1.61
N ILE A 53 -5.55 -8.24 -0.50
CA ILE A 53 -5.60 -9.53 0.23
C ILE A 53 -7.02 -9.80 0.74
N SER A 54 -7.68 -8.80 1.31
CA SER A 54 -9.04 -8.91 1.84
C SER A 54 -10.06 -9.17 0.74
N ASN A 55 -9.94 -8.47 -0.40
CA ASN A 55 -10.80 -8.65 -1.55
C ASN A 55 -10.60 -10.02 -2.20
N ALA A 56 -9.34 -10.46 -2.38
CA ALA A 56 -9.03 -11.77 -2.92
C ALA A 56 -9.62 -12.90 -2.07
N ARG A 57 -9.51 -12.78 -0.73
CA ARG A 57 -10.13 -13.71 0.21
C ARG A 57 -11.67 -13.71 0.11
N ALA A 58 -12.28 -12.52 0.02
CA ALA A 58 -13.73 -12.40 -0.11
C ALA A 58 -14.23 -12.99 -1.42
N GLU A 59 -13.53 -12.76 -2.53
CA GLU A 59 -13.88 -13.32 -3.83
C GLU A 59 -13.67 -14.85 -3.87
N ALA A 60 -12.69 -15.39 -3.14
CA ALA A 60 -12.51 -16.84 -3.02
C ALA A 60 -13.76 -17.50 -2.43
N VAL A 61 -14.22 -17.01 -1.28
CA VAL A 61 -15.41 -17.56 -0.60
C VAL A 61 -16.69 -17.29 -1.40
N LYS A 62 -16.84 -16.09 -1.96
CA LYS A 62 -18.05 -15.69 -2.68
C LYS A 62 -18.28 -16.50 -3.97
N ASN A 63 -17.23 -16.83 -4.69
CA ASN A 63 -17.32 -17.52 -5.97
C ASN A 63 -17.00 -19.03 -5.87
N ASP A 64 -16.75 -19.54 -4.68
CA ASP A 64 -16.33 -20.94 -4.43
C ASP A 64 -15.10 -21.31 -5.30
N LEU A 65 -14.10 -20.41 -5.33
CA LEU A 65 -12.89 -20.55 -6.12
C LEU A 65 -11.68 -20.35 -5.22
N ASP A 66 -10.72 -21.25 -5.31
CA ASP A 66 -9.42 -21.03 -4.69
C ASP A 66 -8.72 -19.84 -5.36
N VAL A 67 -8.13 -18.96 -4.56
CA VAL A 67 -7.45 -17.76 -5.04
C VAL A 67 -6.01 -17.76 -4.60
N SER A 68 -5.11 -17.47 -5.52
CA SER A 68 -3.70 -17.26 -5.24
C SER A 68 -3.31 -15.78 -5.33
N ILE A 69 -2.46 -15.32 -4.44
CA ILE A 69 -1.82 -14.02 -4.51
C ILE A 69 -0.33 -14.24 -4.70
N ALA A 70 0.19 -13.73 -5.79
CA ALA A 70 1.59 -13.83 -6.16
C ALA A 70 2.26 -12.46 -6.15
N MET A 71 3.49 -12.41 -5.66
CA MET A 71 4.33 -11.23 -5.75
C MET A 71 5.39 -11.39 -6.82
N ARG A 72 5.61 -10.36 -7.63
CA ARG A 72 6.65 -10.30 -8.65
C ARG A 72 7.50 -9.05 -8.44
N GLY A 73 8.79 -9.21 -8.75
CA GLY A 73 9.76 -8.13 -8.61
C GLY A 73 10.22 -7.90 -7.17
N THR A 74 11.17 -7.00 -7.02
CA THR A 74 11.79 -6.61 -5.74
C THR A 74 12.24 -5.15 -5.80
N GLY A 75 12.63 -4.61 -4.65
CA GLY A 75 13.08 -3.21 -4.57
C GLY A 75 11.97 -2.26 -5.00
N THR A 76 12.24 -1.35 -5.92
CA THR A 76 11.30 -0.33 -6.41
C THR A 76 10.44 -0.78 -7.59
N SER A 77 10.69 -1.96 -8.14
CA SER A 77 9.89 -2.54 -9.23
C SER A 77 9.24 -3.81 -8.74
N TRP A 78 8.02 -3.68 -8.26
CA TRP A 78 7.26 -4.79 -7.67
C TRP A 78 5.79 -4.70 -8.05
N CYS A 79 5.13 -5.83 -8.04
CA CYS A 79 3.68 -5.92 -8.06
C CYS A 79 3.17 -7.12 -7.26
N LEU A 80 1.98 -6.97 -6.76
CA LEU A 80 1.21 -8.02 -6.09
C LEU A 80 -0.10 -8.17 -6.85
N GLY A 81 -0.44 -9.39 -7.24
CA GLY A 81 -1.66 -9.65 -7.97
C GLY A 81 -2.34 -10.93 -7.52
N ALA A 82 -3.67 -10.95 -7.57
CA ALA A 82 -4.47 -12.12 -7.26
C ALA A 82 -5.01 -12.76 -8.54
N ASN A 83 -5.03 -14.10 -8.58
CA ASN A 83 -5.61 -14.86 -9.66
C ASN A 83 -6.41 -16.04 -9.11
N ALA A 84 -7.45 -16.45 -9.82
CA ALA A 84 -8.15 -17.68 -9.50
C ALA A 84 -7.19 -18.85 -9.72
N ALA A 85 -7.03 -19.72 -8.72
CA ALA A 85 -6.29 -20.95 -8.87
C ALA A 85 -7.12 -21.95 -9.68
N ALA A 86 -6.47 -22.75 -10.53
CA ALA A 86 -7.15 -23.82 -11.21
C ALA A 86 -7.67 -24.83 -10.17
N ALA A 87 -8.98 -25.11 -10.21
CA ALA A 87 -9.62 -26.04 -9.30
C ALA A 87 -8.94 -27.40 -9.39
N THR A 88 -8.34 -27.86 -8.30
CA THR A 88 -7.86 -29.23 -8.16
C THR A 88 -8.75 -29.96 -7.20
N SER A 89 -9.39 -31.00 -7.67
CA SER A 89 -10.14 -31.95 -6.86
C SER A 89 -9.20 -32.58 -5.83
N GLY A 90 -9.19 -32.08 -4.59
CA GLY A 90 -8.48 -32.77 -3.50
C GLY A 90 -7.57 -31.95 -2.60
N GLY A 91 -7.86 -30.70 -2.32
CA GLY A 91 -7.42 -30.07 -1.07
C GLY A 91 -5.98 -29.52 -0.96
N ALA A 92 -5.21 -29.49 -1.98
CA ALA A 92 -4.04 -28.60 -2.12
C ALA A 92 -3.88 -28.27 -3.59
N PRO A 93 -3.60 -27.01 -3.97
CA PRO A 93 -3.36 -26.70 -5.36
C PRO A 93 -2.16 -27.50 -5.85
N ALA A 94 -2.42 -28.56 -6.62
CA ALA A 94 -1.39 -29.34 -7.28
C ALA A 94 -0.86 -28.52 -8.45
N GLY A 95 0.21 -27.85 -8.24
CA GLY A 95 0.87 -27.00 -9.23
C GLY A 95 0.64 -25.52 -8.92
N GLY A 96 1.74 -24.83 -8.68
CA GLY A 96 1.78 -23.45 -8.22
C GLY A 96 0.77 -22.54 -8.88
N ALA A 97 0.41 -21.50 -8.15
CA ALA A 97 -0.42 -20.42 -8.66
C ALA A 97 0.00 -20.06 -10.08
N LEU A 98 -0.99 -19.95 -10.96
CA LEU A 98 -0.74 -19.37 -12.28
C LEU A 98 -0.13 -17.98 -12.03
N PRO A 99 1.11 -17.74 -12.44
CA PRO A 99 1.76 -16.47 -12.15
C PRO A 99 0.93 -15.36 -12.74
N CYS A 100 0.47 -14.49 -11.85
CA CYS A 100 -0.23 -13.29 -12.25
C CYS A 100 0.80 -12.31 -12.82
N ASP A 101 0.78 -12.08 -14.13
CA ASP A 101 1.56 -11.02 -14.76
C ASP A 101 0.83 -9.70 -14.60
N CYS A 102 1.32 -8.84 -13.70
CA CYS A 102 0.72 -7.54 -13.45
C CYS A 102 0.84 -6.57 -14.64
N ALA A 103 1.73 -6.83 -15.59
CA ALA A 103 1.88 -6.02 -16.80
C ALA A 103 0.78 -6.34 -17.82
N ASP A 104 0.21 -7.53 -17.76
CA ASP A 104 -0.91 -7.92 -18.61
C ASP A 104 -2.23 -7.43 -18.02
N ALA A 105 -2.93 -6.57 -18.77
CA ALA A 105 -4.22 -6.01 -18.35
C ALA A 105 -5.32 -7.08 -18.24
N SER A 106 -5.18 -8.22 -18.91
CA SER A 106 -6.13 -9.33 -18.88
C SER A 106 -5.83 -10.36 -17.79
N ALA A 107 -4.64 -10.30 -17.19
CA ALA A 107 -4.23 -11.18 -16.12
C ALA A 107 -4.67 -10.63 -14.73
N CYS A 108 -4.48 -11.44 -13.69
CA CYS A 108 -4.78 -11.05 -12.32
C CYS A 108 -6.27 -10.76 -12.08
N GLN A 109 -7.13 -11.63 -12.57
CA GLN A 109 -8.57 -11.48 -12.42
C GLN A 109 -9.15 -12.54 -11.49
N VAL A 110 -10.00 -12.09 -10.57
CA VAL A 110 -10.80 -12.96 -9.68
C VAL A 110 -12.24 -12.46 -9.73
N GLY A 111 -13.20 -13.32 -10.03
CA GLY A 111 -14.60 -12.94 -10.11
C GLY A 111 -14.92 -11.85 -11.15
N GLY A 112 -14.11 -11.73 -12.20
CA GLY A 112 -14.23 -10.68 -13.23
C GLY A 112 -13.67 -9.32 -12.81
N GLN A 113 -13.04 -9.22 -11.64
CA GLN A 113 -12.36 -8.01 -11.17
C GLN A 113 -10.85 -8.18 -11.23
N ARG A 114 -10.16 -7.16 -11.72
CA ARG A 114 -8.70 -7.12 -11.70
C ARG A 114 -8.21 -6.71 -10.32
N LEU A 115 -7.44 -7.59 -9.68
CA LEU A 115 -6.88 -7.37 -8.35
C LEU A 115 -5.36 -7.28 -8.44
N VAL A 116 -4.83 -6.07 -8.55
CA VAL A 116 -3.40 -5.78 -8.68
C VAL A 116 -3.05 -4.53 -7.88
N VAL A 117 -1.92 -4.57 -7.19
CA VAL A 117 -1.24 -3.41 -6.60
C VAL A 117 0.18 -3.40 -7.14
N ALA A 118 0.61 -2.29 -7.71
CA ALA A 118 1.91 -2.19 -8.36
C ALA A 118 2.70 -0.96 -7.90
N SER A 119 4.02 -1.06 -7.98
CA SER A 119 4.93 0.06 -7.64
C SER A 119 4.71 1.30 -8.50
N GLY A 120 4.12 1.17 -9.69
CA GLY A 120 3.80 2.29 -10.57
C GLY A 120 2.86 3.32 -9.94
N ASP A 121 1.98 2.88 -9.04
CA ASP A 121 1.02 3.74 -8.34
C ASP A 121 1.66 4.44 -7.12
N TYR A 122 2.82 3.95 -6.65
CA TYR A 122 3.50 4.42 -5.44
C TYR A 122 4.97 4.75 -5.71
N ARG A 123 5.20 5.94 -6.23
CA ARG A 123 6.54 6.39 -6.62
C ARG A 123 7.60 6.13 -5.55
N ASP A 124 8.65 5.36 -5.91
CA ASP A 124 9.82 5.06 -5.09
C ASP A 124 9.54 4.29 -3.78
N VAL A 125 8.34 3.76 -3.59
CA VAL A 125 8.08 2.79 -2.51
C VAL A 125 8.69 1.46 -2.92
N SER A 126 9.50 0.89 -2.04
CA SER A 126 10.22 -0.35 -2.30
C SER A 126 9.77 -1.49 -1.39
N VAL A 127 9.94 -2.70 -1.87
CA VAL A 127 9.77 -3.91 -1.07
C VAL A 127 11.09 -4.24 -0.38
N ARG A 128 11.07 -4.26 0.95
CA ARG A 128 12.20 -4.64 1.79
C ARG A 128 12.20 -6.14 2.10
N THR A 129 11.04 -6.65 2.51
CA THR A 129 10.83 -8.08 2.73
C THR A 129 9.68 -8.50 1.83
N ALA A 130 9.97 -9.37 0.86
CA ALA A 130 8.97 -9.96 -0.02
C ALA A 130 8.23 -11.09 0.71
N LEU A 131 7.08 -11.49 0.18
CA LEU A 131 6.41 -12.71 0.59
C LEU A 131 7.35 -13.90 0.36
N ALA A 132 7.48 -14.77 1.36
CA ALA A 132 8.34 -15.96 1.27
C ALA A 132 7.80 -16.97 0.25
N SER A 133 6.49 -17.00 0.04
CA SER A 133 5.78 -17.81 -0.96
C SER A 133 4.49 -17.11 -1.35
N ASP A 134 3.89 -17.56 -2.45
CA ASP A 134 2.56 -17.14 -2.83
C ASP A 134 1.55 -17.49 -1.73
N LEU A 135 0.51 -16.67 -1.58
CA LEU A 135 -0.59 -16.91 -0.64
C LEU A 135 -1.69 -17.66 -1.38
N PHE A 136 -2.22 -18.70 -0.78
CA PHE A 136 -3.36 -19.43 -1.31
C PHE A 136 -4.52 -19.34 -0.34
N PHE A 137 -5.66 -18.90 -0.82
CA PHE A 137 -6.91 -18.88 -0.07
C PHE A 137 -7.80 -20.03 -0.51
N ASP A 138 -8.19 -20.83 0.47
CA ASP A 138 -9.17 -21.87 0.31
C ASP A 138 -10.57 -21.27 0.12
N SER A 139 -11.33 -21.80 -0.84
CA SER A 139 -12.66 -21.32 -1.19
C SER A 139 -13.70 -21.54 -0.10
N THR A 140 -13.51 -22.53 0.76
CA THR A 140 -14.49 -22.92 1.78
C THR A 140 -14.45 -22.02 3.01
N LEU A 141 -13.25 -21.76 3.52
CA LEU A 141 -13.05 -21.00 4.76
C LEU A 141 -12.41 -19.62 4.52
N GLY A 142 -11.85 -19.37 3.35
CA GLY A 142 -11.03 -18.20 3.10
C GLY A 142 -9.79 -18.15 4.01
N ALA A 143 -9.29 -19.31 4.41
CA ALA A 143 -8.07 -19.43 5.18
C ALA A 143 -6.88 -19.69 4.26
N LEU A 144 -5.67 -19.46 4.75
CA LEU A 144 -4.47 -19.79 3.99
C LEU A 144 -4.26 -21.32 3.94
N ALA A 145 -3.90 -21.82 2.78
CA ALA A 145 -3.57 -23.22 2.55
C ALA A 145 -2.15 -23.34 1.94
N PRO A 146 -1.13 -23.86 2.65
CA PRO A 146 -1.19 -24.36 4.04
C PRO A 146 -1.34 -23.21 5.06
N LEU A 147 -1.86 -23.55 6.24
CA LEU A 147 -1.95 -22.62 7.35
C LEU A 147 -0.56 -22.08 7.71
N GLY A 148 -0.43 -20.77 7.77
CA GLY A 148 0.84 -20.12 8.05
C GLY A 148 0.70 -18.64 8.32
N SER A 149 1.81 -17.99 8.56
CA SER A 149 1.85 -16.52 8.65
C SER A 149 2.87 -15.99 7.65
N HIS A 150 2.52 -14.91 6.99
CA HIS A 150 3.37 -14.25 5.99
C HIS A 150 3.56 -12.79 6.33
N VAL A 151 4.70 -12.24 5.97
CA VAL A 151 5.05 -10.85 6.20
C VAL A 151 5.58 -10.24 4.91
N LEU A 152 5.03 -9.11 4.54
CA LEU A 152 5.51 -8.24 3.48
C LEU A 152 5.88 -6.90 4.10
N THR A 153 7.07 -6.39 3.86
CA THR A 153 7.48 -5.07 4.36
C THR A 153 7.76 -4.12 3.22
N LEU A 154 7.07 -3.00 3.22
CA LEU A 154 7.25 -1.88 2.31
C LEU A 154 8.07 -0.79 2.99
N THR A 155 8.93 -0.14 2.23
CA THR A 155 9.84 0.92 2.70
C THR A 155 9.58 2.20 1.92
N SER A 156 9.57 3.32 2.63
CA SER A 156 9.42 4.66 2.03
C SER A 156 10.60 5.04 1.13
N PRO A 157 10.44 6.02 0.21
CA PRO A 157 11.46 6.40 -0.76
C PRO A 157 12.86 6.67 -0.19
N ARG A 158 12.95 7.31 0.98
CA ARG A 158 14.22 7.58 1.67
C ARG A 158 14.61 6.51 2.70
N GLY A 159 13.85 5.42 2.81
CA GLY A 159 14.12 4.34 3.75
C GLY A 159 13.87 4.67 5.22
N LYS A 160 13.24 5.83 5.50
CA LYS A 160 12.98 6.29 6.86
C LYS A 160 11.85 5.52 7.53
N TYR A 161 10.78 5.23 6.81
CA TYR A 161 9.57 4.58 7.30
C TYR A 161 9.40 3.21 6.66
N ASP A 162 9.10 2.21 7.48
CA ASP A 162 8.73 0.88 7.04
C ASP A 162 7.33 0.53 7.54
N VAL A 163 6.55 -0.14 6.70
CA VAL A 163 5.24 -0.69 7.04
C VAL A 163 5.26 -2.17 6.72
N SER A 164 4.93 -3.00 7.70
CA SER A 164 4.77 -4.44 7.51
C SER A 164 3.30 -4.82 7.43
N VAL A 165 2.98 -5.56 6.39
CA VAL A 165 1.69 -6.25 6.22
C VAL A 165 1.88 -7.67 6.74
N GLN A 166 1.20 -8.01 7.82
CA GLN A 166 1.20 -9.36 8.40
C GLN A 166 -0.09 -10.06 8.01
N VAL A 167 0.04 -11.22 7.39
CA VAL A 167 -1.10 -12.08 7.02
C VAL A 167 -1.09 -13.29 7.94
N GLY A 168 -2.12 -13.44 8.75
CA GLY A 168 -2.28 -14.56 9.66
C GLY A 168 -2.85 -15.80 8.97
N ALA A 169 -2.78 -16.95 9.63
CA ALA A 169 -3.22 -18.24 9.10
C ALA A 169 -4.69 -18.27 8.62
N LEU A 170 -5.56 -17.47 9.26
CA LEU A 170 -6.95 -17.34 8.84
C LEU A 170 -7.16 -16.28 7.74
N GLY A 171 -6.09 -15.80 7.11
CA GLY A 171 -6.16 -14.85 6.01
C GLY A 171 -6.40 -13.39 6.40
N GLN A 172 -6.36 -13.06 7.70
CA GLN A 172 -6.47 -11.65 8.11
C GLN A 172 -5.15 -10.93 7.86
N ALA A 173 -5.22 -9.86 7.11
CA ALA A 173 -4.11 -8.94 6.90
C ALA A 173 -4.20 -7.76 7.88
N ARG A 174 -3.07 -7.37 8.48
CA ARG A 174 -2.97 -6.21 9.37
C ARG A 174 -1.68 -5.45 9.13
N LEU A 175 -1.71 -4.15 9.41
CA LEU A 175 -0.53 -3.29 9.33
C LEU A 175 0.14 -3.13 10.70
N CYS A 176 1.45 -3.11 10.69
CA CYS A 176 2.24 -2.78 11.87
C CYS A 176 3.58 -2.12 11.48
N THR A 177 4.17 -1.37 12.40
CA THR A 177 5.50 -0.79 12.23
C THR A 177 6.56 -1.76 12.75
N PRO A 178 7.52 -2.22 11.94
CA PRO A 178 8.58 -3.11 12.39
C PRO A 178 9.51 -2.43 13.40
N ALA A 179 10.12 -3.23 14.28
CA ALA A 179 11.05 -2.75 15.30
C ALA A 179 12.22 -1.98 14.68
N GLY A 180 12.68 -0.93 15.37
CA GLY A 180 13.81 -0.10 14.91
C GLY A 180 13.46 0.98 13.89
N LYS A 181 12.19 1.14 13.56
CA LYS A 181 11.70 2.21 12.67
C LYS A 181 10.85 3.23 13.43
N PRO A 182 10.81 4.49 12.98
CA PRO A 182 9.96 5.50 13.58
C PRO A 182 8.50 5.06 13.59
N PRO A 183 7.80 5.19 14.73
CA PRO A 183 6.40 4.81 14.81
C PRO A 183 5.55 5.66 13.86
N MET A 184 4.58 5.03 13.22
CA MET A 184 3.60 5.71 12.40
C MET A 184 2.32 5.91 13.21
N SER A 185 1.70 7.09 13.09
CA SER A 185 0.45 7.41 13.77
C SER A 185 -0.61 6.34 13.47
N GLU A 186 -1.32 5.89 14.50
CA GLU A 186 -2.41 4.91 14.41
C GLU A 186 -1.99 3.49 13.96
N MET A 187 -0.69 3.18 13.98
CA MET A 187 -0.19 1.86 13.60
C MET A 187 0.52 1.21 14.79
N PRO A 188 0.12 -0.01 15.19
CA PRO A 188 0.79 -0.72 16.26
C PRO A 188 2.21 -1.12 15.85
N SER A 189 3.06 -1.39 16.83
CA SER A 189 4.33 -2.08 16.59
C SER A 189 4.08 -3.56 16.27
N CYS A 190 4.87 -4.12 15.37
CA CYS A 190 4.82 -5.56 15.13
C CYS A 190 5.37 -6.30 16.36
#